data_d04f52064b3935ead2662b08eeae53b7
#
_entry.id   d04f52064b3935ead2662b08eeae53b7
#
_cell.length_a   1.000
_cell.length_b   1.000
_cell.length_c   1.000
_cell.angle_alpha   90.00
_cell.angle_beta   90.00
_cell.angle_gamma   90.00
#
_symmetry.space_group_name_H-M   'P 1'
#
loop_
_entity.id
_entity.type
_entity.pdbx_description
1 polymer ?
#
loop_
_entity_poly.entity_id
_entity_poly.type
_entity_poly.pdbx_seq_one_letter_code
_entity_poly.pdbx_strand_id
1 'polypeptide(L)'
;MCSSILSPLGIKTQVELPSVGEGMQEQQIVSVTFGVTQNIEGYIPYVTFLSAQDIFGNGTSAVATTSKANISAWAQSISEFGGGALSPELLEKRFSIQHDLFFKDNTTIVEMFPTAGNGVIGSIFWTLLPFSWGSVHLNTSSAADYPLIDPNFIALDIDLEVLTGAGRVVRDLFNTAPLSSWVADPTAFGVPGVAATDKDWSTYILKEGKPERIHPS
;
A
#
# COMPACT_ATOMS: atom_id res chain seq x y z
N MET A 1 26.05 -3.43 1.34
CA MET A 1 25.33 -4.72 1.47
C MET A 1 26.06 -5.57 2.47
N CYS A 2 25.34 -6.37 3.22
CA CYS A 2 25.83 -7.21 4.30
C CYS A 2 26.69 -8.38 3.78
N SER A 3 27.73 -8.73 4.52
CA SER A 3 28.58 -9.90 4.20
C SER A 3 27.80 -11.22 4.19
N SER A 4 26.72 -11.33 4.96
CA SER A 4 25.83 -12.50 4.95
C SER A 4 25.13 -12.73 3.59
N ILE A 5 24.94 -11.68 2.80
CA ILE A 5 24.38 -11.75 1.43
C ILE A 5 25.48 -11.95 0.39
N LEU A 6 26.61 -11.26 0.54
CA LEU A 6 27.68 -11.26 -0.46
C LEU A 6 28.53 -12.54 -0.43
N SER A 7 28.84 -13.08 0.77
CA SER A 7 29.73 -14.21 0.92
C SER A 7 29.23 -15.50 0.27
N PRO A 8 27.94 -15.87 0.37
CA PRO A 8 27.38 -17.03 -0.34
C PRO A 8 27.49 -16.94 -1.86
N LEU A 9 27.52 -15.71 -2.40
CA LEU A 9 27.69 -15.44 -3.83
C LEU A 9 29.16 -15.36 -4.28
N GLY A 10 30.13 -15.61 -3.37
CA GLY A 10 31.55 -15.50 -3.67
C GLY A 10 32.05 -14.06 -3.85
N ILE A 11 31.25 -13.07 -3.46
CA ILE A 11 31.61 -11.65 -3.57
C ILE A 11 32.30 -11.20 -2.30
N LYS A 12 33.54 -10.68 -2.45
CA LYS A 12 34.31 -10.15 -1.33
C LYS A 12 33.72 -8.83 -0.84
N THR A 13 33.33 -8.77 0.42
CA THR A 13 32.88 -7.53 1.06
C THR A 13 34.06 -6.56 1.19
N GLN A 14 33.92 -5.36 0.64
CA GLN A 14 34.90 -4.29 0.77
C GLN A 14 34.57 -3.39 1.97
N VAL A 15 33.29 -3.08 2.15
CA VAL A 15 32.77 -2.28 3.26
C VAL A 15 31.49 -2.95 3.76
N GLU A 16 31.40 -3.18 5.06
CA GLU A 16 30.20 -3.72 5.68
C GLU A 16 29.14 -2.62 5.82
N LEU A 17 28.06 -2.73 5.04
CA LEU A 17 26.94 -1.77 5.03
C LEU A 17 25.62 -2.57 5.10
N PRO A 18 25.19 -3.01 6.28
CA PRO A 18 24.05 -3.89 6.45
C PRO A 18 22.75 -3.35 5.85
N SER A 19 22.52 -2.04 5.93
CA SER A 19 21.29 -1.40 5.44
C SER A 19 21.21 -1.27 3.91
N VAL A 20 22.27 -1.60 3.16
CA VAL A 20 22.19 -1.56 1.68
C VAL A 20 21.33 -2.71 1.17
N GLY A 21 20.26 -2.37 0.49
CA GLY A 21 19.25 -3.29 -0.01
C GLY A 21 18.00 -3.39 0.89
N GLU A 22 18.04 -2.75 2.06
CA GLU A 22 16.91 -2.70 2.99
C GLU A 22 16.11 -1.42 2.86
N GLY A 23 14.86 -1.44 3.35
CA GLY A 23 14.01 -0.26 3.42
C GLY A 23 13.41 0.15 2.08
N MET A 24 13.21 -0.79 1.17
CA MET A 24 12.45 -0.57 -0.06
C MET A 24 11.02 -0.18 0.31
N GLN A 25 10.53 0.90 -0.25
CA GLN A 25 9.12 1.30 -0.18
C GLN A 25 8.54 1.26 -1.59
N GLU A 26 7.40 0.61 -1.73
CA GLU A 26 6.66 0.52 -2.99
C GLU A 26 5.18 0.74 -2.74
N GLN A 27 4.50 1.32 -3.69
CA GLN A 27 3.10 1.69 -3.61
C GLN A 27 2.23 0.56 -4.15
N GLN A 28 1.54 -0.16 -3.27
CA GLN A 28 0.61 -1.19 -3.69
C GLN A 28 -0.62 -0.57 -4.34
N ILE A 29 -0.83 -0.85 -5.62
CA ILE A 29 -1.99 -0.37 -6.37
C ILE A 29 -3.17 -1.30 -6.11
N VAL A 30 -4.33 -0.69 -5.82
CA VAL A 30 -5.62 -1.35 -5.70
C VAL A 30 -6.59 -0.73 -6.69
N SER A 31 -7.47 -1.54 -7.27
CA SER A 31 -8.54 -1.10 -8.17
C SER A 31 -9.90 -1.38 -7.55
N VAL A 32 -10.80 -0.40 -7.63
CA VAL A 32 -12.24 -0.57 -7.38
C VAL A 32 -12.96 -0.18 -8.66
N THR A 33 -13.64 -1.13 -9.30
CA THR A 33 -14.17 -0.98 -10.65
C THR A 33 -15.63 -1.45 -10.70
N PHE A 34 -16.45 -0.73 -11.45
CA PHE A 34 -17.88 -0.98 -11.64
C PHE A 34 -18.22 -1.07 -13.12
N GLY A 35 -19.16 -1.93 -13.50
CA GLY A 35 -19.77 -1.92 -14.82
C GLY A 35 -20.63 -0.69 -15.02
N VAL A 36 -20.77 -0.20 -16.26
CA VAL A 36 -21.52 1.02 -16.57
C VAL A 36 -22.85 0.73 -17.26
N THR A 37 -23.85 1.59 -17.02
CA THR A 37 -25.18 1.54 -17.67
C THR A 37 -25.16 2.11 -19.08
N GLN A 38 -24.13 2.90 -19.44
CA GLN A 38 -23.99 3.58 -20.72
C GLN A 38 -22.53 3.66 -21.12
N ASN A 39 -22.24 3.84 -22.40
CA ASN A 39 -20.88 4.07 -22.84
C ASN A 39 -20.37 5.41 -22.30
N ILE A 40 -19.24 5.38 -21.60
CA ILE A 40 -18.56 6.56 -21.08
C ILE A 40 -17.29 6.74 -21.90
N GLU A 41 -17.24 7.85 -22.61
CA GLU A 41 -16.08 8.24 -23.41
C GLU A 41 -15.48 9.52 -22.85
N GLY A 42 -14.18 9.62 -22.92
CA GLY A 42 -13.44 10.80 -22.51
C GLY A 42 -12.20 10.48 -21.71
N TYR A 43 -11.42 11.50 -21.45
CA TYR A 43 -10.23 11.43 -20.62
C TYR A 43 -10.55 12.02 -19.25
N ILE A 44 -10.18 11.31 -18.18
CA ILE A 44 -10.34 11.79 -16.80
C ILE A 44 -9.00 12.40 -16.36
N PRO A 45 -8.85 13.73 -16.37
CA PRO A 45 -7.58 14.37 -16.06
C PRO A 45 -7.43 14.70 -14.57
N TYR A 46 -8.14 14.00 -13.69
CA TYR A 46 -8.16 14.32 -12.28
C TYR A 46 -7.37 13.30 -11.46
N VAL A 47 -6.63 13.81 -10.49
CA VAL A 47 -6.01 13.05 -9.42
C VAL A 47 -6.56 13.59 -8.11
N THR A 48 -6.93 12.72 -7.19
CA THR A 48 -7.45 13.09 -5.88
C THR A 48 -6.47 12.62 -4.82
N PHE A 49 -6.19 13.49 -3.86
CA PHE A 49 -5.32 13.19 -2.75
C PHE A 49 -6.15 13.19 -1.46
N LEU A 50 -6.05 12.10 -0.69
CA LEU A 50 -6.82 11.89 0.53
C LEU A 50 -5.90 11.93 1.75
N SER A 51 -6.34 12.62 2.78
CA SER A 51 -5.73 12.62 4.11
C SER A 51 -6.31 11.50 4.99
N ALA A 52 -5.72 11.28 6.17
CA ALA A 52 -6.27 10.36 7.16
C ALA A 52 -7.71 10.75 7.57
N GLN A 53 -7.99 12.06 7.66
CA GLN A 53 -9.33 12.56 7.98
C GLN A 53 -10.36 12.22 6.90
N ASP A 54 -9.97 12.29 5.62
CA ASP A 54 -10.85 11.93 4.50
C ASP A 54 -11.16 10.43 4.47
N ILE A 55 -10.19 9.60 4.87
CA ILE A 55 -10.28 8.14 4.84
C ILE A 55 -11.06 7.58 6.04
N PHE A 56 -10.75 8.08 7.25
CA PHE A 56 -11.27 7.52 8.50
C PHE A 56 -12.39 8.35 9.13
N GLY A 57 -12.60 9.61 8.68
CA GLY A 57 -13.63 10.48 9.21
C GLY A 57 -13.59 10.59 10.73
N ASN A 58 -14.72 10.31 11.39
CA ASN A 58 -14.83 10.34 12.86
C ASN A 58 -13.96 9.26 13.55
N GLY A 59 -13.50 8.24 12.84
CA GLY A 59 -12.61 7.19 13.34
C GLY A 59 -11.14 7.59 13.41
N THR A 60 -10.73 8.71 12.82
CA THR A 60 -9.34 9.13 12.70
C THR A 60 -8.57 9.12 14.03
N SER A 61 -9.18 9.66 15.10
CA SER A 61 -8.52 9.70 16.42
C SER A 61 -8.33 8.31 17.04
N ALA A 62 -9.25 7.37 16.79
CA ALA A 62 -9.13 6.01 17.28
C ALA A 62 -8.00 5.27 16.55
N VAL A 63 -7.96 5.38 15.21
CA VAL A 63 -6.87 4.80 14.39
C VAL A 63 -5.53 5.41 14.77
N ALA A 64 -5.44 6.73 14.94
CA ALA A 64 -4.22 7.40 15.40
C ALA A 64 -3.73 6.87 16.75
N THR A 65 -4.63 6.62 17.69
CA THR A 65 -4.26 6.09 19.02
C THR A 65 -3.75 4.66 18.94
N THR A 66 -4.46 3.79 18.20
CA THR A 66 -4.10 2.37 18.04
C THR A 66 -2.79 2.23 17.28
N SER A 67 -2.66 2.92 16.15
CA SER A 67 -1.44 2.86 15.34
C SER A 67 -0.21 3.39 16.09
N LYS A 68 -0.36 4.45 16.88
CA LYS A 68 0.73 4.97 17.72
C LYS A 68 1.21 3.94 18.74
N ALA A 69 0.30 3.19 19.34
CA ALA A 69 0.65 2.14 20.30
C ALA A 69 1.39 0.96 19.64
N ASN A 70 1.23 0.74 18.35
CA ASN A 70 1.82 -0.36 17.60
C ASN A 70 3.22 -0.04 17.03
N ILE A 71 3.67 1.21 17.05
CA ILE A 71 4.92 1.65 16.40
C ILE A 71 6.12 0.79 16.81
N SER A 72 6.27 0.48 18.09
CA SER A 72 7.39 -0.34 18.56
C SER A 72 7.35 -1.77 18.02
N ALA A 73 6.16 -2.38 18.00
CA ALA A 73 5.97 -3.72 17.43
C ALA A 73 6.23 -3.74 15.91
N TRP A 74 5.78 -2.72 15.19
CA TRP A 74 6.07 -2.55 13.76
C TRP A 74 7.56 -2.41 13.48
N ALA A 75 8.25 -1.58 14.27
CA ALA A 75 9.69 -1.38 14.16
C ALA A 75 10.46 -2.69 14.38
N GLN A 76 10.05 -3.47 15.36
CA GLN A 76 10.63 -4.79 15.62
C GLN A 76 10.40 -5.74 14.42
N SER A 77 9.17 -5.81 13.91
CA SER A 77 8.79 -6.67 12.78
C SER A 77 9.60 -6.36 11.51
N ILE A 78 9.73 -5.08 11.16
CA ILE A 78 10.51 -4.66 9.98
C ILE A 78 12.01 -4.89 10.19
N SER A 79 12.52 -4.68 11.40
CA SER A 79 13.91 -5.01 11.73
C SER A 79 14.19 -6.51 11.57
N GLU A 80 13.30 -7.35 12.07
CA GLU A 80 13.42 -8.82 11.95
C GLU A 80 13.35 -9.27 10.49
N PHE A 81 12.45 -8.71 9.69
CA PHE A 81 12.36 -8.98 8.24
C PHE A 81 13.70 -8.69 7.55
N GLY A 82 14.34 -7.57 7.84
CA GLY A 82 15.66 -7.18 7.31
C GLY A 82 16.85 -7.82 8.05
N GLY A 83 16.63 -8.86 8.85
CA GLY A 83 17.72 -9.55 9.58
C GLY A 83 18.48 -8.67 10.58
N GLY A 84 17.85 -7.64 11.12
CA GLY A 84 18.45 -6.67 12.04
C GLY A 84 19.32 -5.60 11.38
N ALA A 85 19.30 -5.50 10.06
CA ALA A 85 20.10 -4.52 9.31
C ALA A 85 19.67 -3.06 9.58
N LEU A 86 18.41 -2.85 9.93
CA LEU A 86 17.85 -1.58 10.41
C LEU A 86 17.50 -1.75 11.88
N SER A 87 18.00 -0.88 12.77
CA SER A 87 17.70 -1.03 14.19
C SER A 87 16.24 -0.66 14.51
N PRO A 88 15.59 -1.34 15.47
CA PRO A 88 14.25 -1.01 15.91
C PRO A 88 14.11 0.46 16.35
N GLU A 89 15.10 1.00 17.07
CA GLU A 89 15.07 2.39 17.57
C GLU A 89 15.06 3.41 16.41
N LEU A 90 15.80 3.14 15.33
CA LEU A 90 15.78 3.98 14.13
C LEU A 90 14.41 3.92 13.45
N LEU A 91 13.84 2.73 13.35
CA LEU A 91 12.53 2.50 12.75
C LEU A 91 11.41 3.13 13.58
N GLU A 92 11.42 3.00 14.91
CA GLU A 92 10.47 3.66 15.81
C GLU A 92 10.47 5.18 15.62
N LYS A 93 11.66 5.78 15.56
CA LYS A 93 11.80 7.22 15.31
C LYS A 93 11.19 7.61 13.97
N ARG A 94 11.49 6.85 12.91
CA ARG A 94 10.97 7.11 11.59
C ARG A 94 9.45 6.93 11.52
N PHE A 95 8.92 5.83 12.04
CA PHE A 95 7.47 5.58 12.08
C PHE A 95 6.73 6.60 12.93
N SER A 96 7.34 7.11 14.01
CA SER A 96 6.76 8.19 14.80
C SER A 96 6.64 9.48 14.00
N ILE A 97 7.64 9.84 13.20
CA ILE A 97 7.60 11.00 12.29
C ILE A 97 6.51 10.79 11.24
N GLN A 98 6.46 9.62 10.62
CA GLN A 98 5.47 9.29 9.60
C GLN A 98 4.05 9.30 10.17
N HIS A 99 3.85 8.78 11.38
CA HIS A 99 2.60 8.83 12.11
C HIS A 99 2.15 10.28 12.38
N ASP A 100 3.07 11.15 12.78
CA ASP A 100 2.77 12.58 12.98
C ASP A 100 2.35 13.25 11.65
N LEU A 101 2.99 12.94 10.52
CA LEU A 101 2.57 13.41 9.20
C LEU A 101 1.12 12.99 8.88
N PHE A 102 0.74 11.75 9.19
CA PHE A 102 -0.61 11.23 8.91
C PHE A 102 -1.68 11.90 9.77
N PHE A 103 -1.47 11.94 11.07
CA PHE A 103 -2.53 12.20 12.03
C PHE A 103 -2.46 13.58 12.71
N LYS A 104 -1.29 14.21 12.73
CA LYS A 104 -1.10 15.54 13.33
C LYS A 104 -1.05 16.62 12.26
N ASP A 105 -0.27 16.39 11.20
CA ASP A 105 -0.07 17.36 10.14
C ASP A 105 -1.12 17.22 9.02
N ASN A 106 -1.93 16.16 9.08
CA ASN A 106 -2.99 15.84 8.13
C ASN A 106 -2.49 15.85 6.66
N THR A 107 -1.28 15.34 6.44
CA THR A 107 -0.70 15.21 5.11
C THR A 107 -1.51 14.24 4.27
N THR A 108 -1.51 14.43 2.95
CA THR A 108 -2.12 13.46 2.04
C THR A 108 -1.36 12.15 2.03
N ILE A 109 -2.08 11.05 2.19
CA ILE A 109 -1.52 9.71 2.38
C ILE A 109 -1.97 8.69 1.34
N VAL A 110 -2.99 9.03 0.57
CA VAL A 110 -3.48 8.23 -0.56
C VAL A 110 -3.62 9.11 -1.79
N GLU A 111 -3.18 8.59 -2.91
CA GLU A 111 -3.49 9.09 -4.23
C GLU A 111 -4.54 8.19 -4.88
N MET A 112 -5.56 8.80 -5.46
CA MET A 112 -6.67 8.14 -6.13
C MET A 112 -6.80 8.67 -7.55
N PHE A 113 -6.79 7.78 -8.52
CA PHE A 113 -6.88 8.09 -9.94
C PHE A 113 -8.17 7.49 -10.52
N PRO A 114 -9.19 8.29 -10.83
CA PRO A 114 -10.40 7.81 -11.48
C PRO A 114 -10.10 7.19 -12.85
N THR A 115 -10.84 6.18 -13.19
CA THR A 115 -10.72 5.44 -14.46
C THR A 115 -12.09 5.31 -15.12
N ALA A 116 -12.15 5.45 -16.44
CA ALA A 116 -13.35 5.17 -17.22
C ALA A 116 -12.96 4.67 -18.62
N GLY A 117 -13.75 3.78 -19.17
CA GLY A 117 -13.57 3.24 -20.51
C GLY A 117 -13.79 1.74 -20.55
N ASN A 118 -13.91 1.19 -21.76
CA ASN A 118 -14.10 -0.24 -21.97
C ASN A 118 -15.29 -0.85 -21.18
N GLY A 119 -16.36 -0.11 -21.01
CA GLY A 119 -17.55 -0.58 -20.29
C GLY A 119 -17.44 -0.56 -18.75
N VAL A 120 -16.44 0.11 -18.21
CA VAL A 120 -16.23 0.22 -16.76
C VAL A 120 -15.96 1.64 -16.32
N ILE A 121 -16.25 1.92 -15.03
CA ILE A 121 -15.87 3.13 -14.32
C ILE A 121 -15.37 2.75 -12.93
N GLY A 122 -14.44 3.51 -12.38
CA GLY A 122 -13.91 3.20 -11.06
C GLY A 122 -12.74 4.10 -10.68
N SER A 123 -11.88 3.57 -9.82
CA SER A 123 -10.64 4.24 -9.45
C SER A 123 -9.55 3.22 -9.15
N ILE A 124 -8.33 3.54 -9.53
CA ILE A 124 -7.13 2.94 -8.94
C ILE A 124 -6.62 3.87 -7.84
N PHE A 125 -6.03 3.31 -6.79
CA PHE A 125 -5.48 4.10 -5.70
C PHE A 125 -4.35 3.33 -5.00
N TRP A 126 -3.52 4.08 -4.28
CA TRP A 126 -2.38 3.55 -3.54
C TRP A 126 -2.00 4.45 -2.37
N THR A 127 -1.28 3.89 -1.41
CA THR A 127 -0.69 4.67 -0.32
C THR A 127 0.55 5.42 -0.82
N LEU A 128 0.68 6.71 -0.46
CA LEU A 128 1.86 7.52 -0.81
C LEU A 128 3.05 7.26 0.11
N LEU A 129 2.78 6.91 1.35
CA LEU A 129 3.77 6.70 2.41
C LEU A 129 3.47 5.40 3.16
N PRO A 130 3.71 4.21 2.58
CA PRO A 130 3.47 2.95 3.28
C PRO A 130 4.43 2.80 4.46
N PHE A 131 3.94 2.18 5.55
CA PHE A 131 4.75 1.82 6.71
C PHE A 131 5.49 0.49 6.51
N SER A 132 4.96 -0.39 5.67
CA SER A 132 5.63 -1.64 5.32
C SER A 132 6.86 -1.37 4.45
N TRP A 133 7.95 -2.04 4.78
CA TRP A 133 9.21 -1.94 4.05
C TRP A 133 9.71 -3.30 3.62
N GLY A 134 10.22 -3.34 2.41
CA GLY A 134 10.79 -4.51 1.79
C GLY A 134 12.30 -4.40 1.55
N SER A 135 12.80 -5.24 0.65
CA SER A 135 14.21 -5.34 0.36
C SER A 135 14.49 -5.61 -1.13
N VAL A 136 15.71 -5.26 -1.54
CA VAL A 136 16.26 -5.57 -2.88
C VAL A 136 17.66 -6.14 -2.70
N HIS A 137 17.83 -7.43 -2.96
CA HIS A 137 19.10 -8.12 -2.75
C HIS A 137 19.62 -8.75 -4.03
N LEU A 138 20.93 -9.04 -4.07
CA LEU A 138 21.53 -9.82 -5.16
C LEU A 138 20.99 -11.26 -5.12
N ASN A 139 20.63 -11.75 -6.29
CA ASN A 139 20.26 -13.16 -6.50
C ASN A 139 21.48 -14.02 -6.85
N THR A 140 22.40 -13.46 -7.62
CA THR A 140 23.63 -14.12 -8.06
C THR A 140 24.81 -13.14 -8.03
N SER A 141 26.01 -13.62 -8.39
CA SER A 141 27.19 -12.78 -8.57
C SER A 141 27.24 -12.08 -9.93
N SER A 142 26.32 -12.40 -10.85
CA SER A 142 26.25 -11.78 -12.17
C SER A 142 25.43 -10.50 -12.14
N ALA A 143 25.98 -9.40 -12.60
CA ALA A 143 25.27 -8.12 -12.74
C ALA A 143 24.19 -8.14 -13.85
N ALA A 144 24.14 -9.18 -14.67
CA ALA A 144 23.11 -9.34 -15.71
C ALA A 144 21.85 -10.02 -15.19
N ASP A 145 21.90 -10.63 -14.01
CA ASP A 145 20.77 -11.33 -13.42
C ASP A 145 19.88 -10.36 -12.62
N TYR A 146 18.57 -10.59 -12.65
CA TYR A 146 17.63 -9.79 -11.88
C TYR A 146 17.84 -9.97 -10.38
N PRO A 147 17.75 -8.88 -9.60
CA PRO A 147 17.81 -8.96 -8.15
C PRO A 147 16.58 -9.67 -7.57
N LEU A 148 16.71 -10.14 -6.34
CA LEU A 148 15.58 -10.55 -5.52
C LEU A 148 14.91 -9.27 -5.01
N ILE A 149 13.66 -9.05 -5.42
CA ILE A 149 12.85 -7.92 -5.00
C ILE A 149 11.70 -8.45 -4.14
N ASP A 150 11.66 -8.04 -2.89
CA ASP A 150 10.56 -8.32 -1.98
C ASP A 150 10.00 -7.00 -1.45
N PRO A 151 8.87 -6.51 -1.98
CA PRO A 151 8.25 -5.27 -1.51
C PRO A 151 7.68 -5.37 -0.09
N ASN A 152 7.44 -6.58 0.41
CA ASN A 152 6.84 -6.85 1.71
C ASN A 152 5.52 -6.06 1.91
N PHE A 153 4.66 -6.04 0.88
CA PHE A 153 3.41 -5.28 0.87
C PHE A 153 2.49 -5.69 2.03
N ILE A 154 1.89 -4.68 2.66
CA ILE A 154 0.89 -4.87 3.72
C ILE A 154 1.44 -5.76 4.87
N ALA A 155 2.73 -5.69 5.15
CA ALA A 155 3.33 -6.37 6.29
C ALA A 155 2.84 -5.79 7.63
N LEU A 156 2.45 -4.51 7.60
CA LEU A 156 1.92 -3.80 8.76
C LEU A 156 0.45 -3.47 8.54
N ASP A 157 -0.36 -3.70 9.56
CA ASP A 157 -1.82 -3.59 9.55
C ASP A 157 -2.33 -2.19 9.18
N ILE A 158 -1.60 -1.15 9.53
CA ILE A 158 -1.96 0.24 9.18
C ILE A 158 -2.06 0.45 7.66
N ASP A 159 -1.20 -0.20 6.85
CA ASP A 159 -1.26 -0.06 5.40
C ASP A 159 -2.55 -0.69 4.84
N LEU A 160 -2.97 -1.81 5.40
CA LEU A 160 -4.25 -2.43 5.06
C LEU A 160 -5.44 -1.58 5.49
N GLU A 161 -5.38 -0.96 6.68
CA GLU A 161 -6.43 -0.06 7.17
C GLU A 161 -6.59 1.15 6.26
N VAL A 162 -5.48 1.78 5.84
CA VAL A 162 -5.48 2.92 4.92
C VAL A 162 -6.08 2.54 3.57
N LEU A 163 -5.65 1.42 2.97
CA LEU A 163 -6.19 0.96 1.68
C LEU A 163 -7.67 0.57 1.79
N THR A 164 -8.07 -0.07 2.89
CA THR A 164 -9.47 -0.41 3.17
C THR A 164 -10.34 0.84 3.27
N GLY A 165 -9.87 1.85 3.98
CA GLY A 165 -10.55 3.14 4.10
C GLY A 165 -10.68 3.86 2.75
N ALA A 166 -9.60 3.89 1.97
CA ALA A 166 -9.59 4.48 0.62
C ALA A 166 -10.57 3.76 -0.32
N GLY A 167 -10.63 2.42 -0.27
CA GLY A 167 -11.59 1.63 -1.03
C GLY A 167 -13.05 1.99 -0.70
N ARG A 168 -13.36 2.25 0.57
CA ARG A 168 -14.68 2.74 0.99
C ARG A 168 -14.99 4.13 0.41
N VAL A 169 -14.02 5.04 0.43
CA VAL A 169 -14.18 6.37 -0.18
C VAL A 169 -14.50 6.25 -1.68
N VAL A 170 -13.78 5.39 -2.41
CA VAL A 170 -14.06 5.13 -3.83
C VAL A 170 -15.48 4.59 -4.02
N ARG A 171 -15.87 3.57 -3.26
CA ARG A 171 -17.23 3.01 -3.32
C ARG A 171 -18.29 4.09 -3.08
N ASP A 172 -18.13 4.90 -2.05
CA ASP A 172 -19.11 5.91 -1.67
C ASP A 172 -19.20 7.03 -2.71
N LEU A 173 -18.08 7.39 -3.31
CA LEU A 173 -18.04 8.31 -4.45
C LEU A 173 -18.91 7.81 -5.60
N PHE A 174 -18.73 6.55 -6.02
CA PHE A 174 -19.48 5.98 -7.15
C PHE A 174 -20.92 5.60 -6.79
N ASN A 175 -21.25 5.49 -5.52
CA ASN A 175 -22.64 5.34 -5.04
C ASN A 175 -23.37 6.68 -4.83
N THR A 176 -22.70 7.81 -5.06
CA THR A 176 -23.28 9.15 -4.91
C THR A 176 -23.69 9.74 -6.27
N ALA A 177 -24.83 10.42 -6.32
CA ALA A 177 -25.28 11.10 -7.53
C ALA A 177 -24.30 12.26 -7.91
N PRO A 178 -24.03 12.48 -9.22
CA PRO A 178 -24.63 11.84 -10.39
C PRO A 178 -23.97 10.49 -10.77
N LEU A 179 -22.80 10.13 -10.22
CA LEU A 179 -22.01 8.97 -10.64
C LEU A 179 -22.78 7.65 -10.46
N SER A 180 -23.61 7.55 -9.41
CA SER A 180 -24.40 6.33 -9.13
C SER A 180 -25.38 5.99 -10.26
N SER A 181 -25.80 6.95 -11.07
CA SER A 181 -26.67 6.68 -12.25
C SER A 181 -25.92 5.96 -13.39
N TRP A 182 -24.59 5.98 -13.37
CA TRP A 182 -23.75 5.35 -14.38
C TRP A 182 -23.31 3.96 -13.98
N VAL A 183 -23.43 3.58 -12.70
CA VAL A 183 -23.06 2.28 -12.18
C VAL A 183 -24.18 1.28 -12.44
N ALA A 184 -23.92 0.20 -13.17
CA ALA A 184 -24.89 -0.84 -13.48
C ALA A 184 -25.11 -1.78 -12.29
N ASP A 185 -24.04 -2.17 -11.62
CA ASP A 185 -24.03 -3.02 -10.44
C ASP A 185 -22.89 -2.55 -9.49
N PRO A 186 -23.24 -2.04 -8.31
CA PRO A 186 -22.25 -1.56 -7.34
C PRO A 186 -21.44 -2.67 -6.68
N THR A 187 -21.77 -3.94 -6.91
CA THR A 187 -21.05 -5.11 -6.39
C THR A 187 -20.32 -5.90 -7.50
N ALA A 188 -20.40 -5.42 -8.73
CA ALA A 188 -19.69 -6.02 -9.84
C ALA A 188 -18.20 -6.15 -9.53
N PHE A 189 -17.55 -7.14 -10.12
CA PHE A 189 -16.13 -7.44 -9.91
C PHE A 189 -15.75 -7.76 -8.45
N GLY A 190 -16.75 -8.14 -7.62
CA GLY A 190 -16.54 -8.50 -6.21
C GLY A 190 -16.29 -7.32 -5.28
N VAL A 191 -16.56 -6.08 -5.72
CA VAL A 191 -16.45 -4.89 -4.87
C VAL A 191 -17.37 -5.03 -3.64
N PRO A 192 -16.86 -4.84 -2.41
CA PRO A 192 -17.69 -4.93 -1.21
C PRO A 192 -18.78 -3.87 -1.20
N GLY A 193 -20.03 -4.29 -0.99
CA GLY A 193 -21.20 -3.40 -0.98
C GLY A 193 -21.23 -2.44 0.22
N VAL A 194 -22.26 -1.60 0.28
CA VAL A 194 -22.40 -0.57 1.34
C VAL A 194 -22.47 -1.18 2.75
N ALA A 195 -23.05 -2.38 2.88
CA ALA A 195 -23.16 -3.09 4.16
C ALA A 195 -21.93 -3.95 4.51
N ALA A 196 -20.89 -3.94 3.66
CA ALA A 196 -19.70 -4.76 3.87
C ALA A 196 -18.89 -4.30 5.09
N THR A 197 -18.40 -5.28 5.83
CA THR A 197 -17.56 -5.06 7.01
C THR A 197 -16.12 -4.71 6.63
N ASP A 198 -15.32 -4.26 7.59
CA ASP A 198 -13.88 -4.04 7.39
C ASP A 198 -13.15 -5.32 6.99
N LYS A 199 -13.61 -6.48 7.47
CA LYS A 199 -13.07 -7.79 7.08
C LYS A 199 -13.33 -8.10 5.61
N ASP A 200 -14.51 -7.76 5.08
CA ASP A 200 -14.83 -7.96 3.66
C ASP A 200 -13.93 -7.10 2.79
N TRP A 201 -13.74 -5.84 3.19
CA TRP A 201 -12.83 -4.92 2.53
C TRP A 201 -11.37 -5.37 2.60
N SER A 202 -10.89 -5.77 3.77
CA SER A 202 -9.53 -6.30 3.92
C SER A 202 -9.30 -7.52 3.04
N THR A 203 -10.28 -8.41 2.96
CA THR A 203 -10.22 -9.58 2.07
C THR A 203 -10.14 -9.18 0.60
N TYR A 204 -10.95 -8.19 0.19
CA TYR A 204 -10.92 -7.65 -1.16
C TYR A 204 -9.57 -7.02 -1.50
N ILE A 205 -9.06 -6.13 -0.65
CA ILE A 205 -7.77 -5.45 -0.83
C ILE A 205 -6.62 -6.46 -0.95
N LEU A 206 -6.59 -7.46 -0.07
CA LEU A 206 -5.56 -8.50 -0.10
C LEU A 206 -5.62 -9.38 -1.36
N LYS A 207 -6.80 -9.53 -1.95
CA LYS A 207 -6.99 -10.27 -3.20
C LYS A 207 -6.52 -9.46 -4.40
N GLU A 208 -6.98 -8.20 -4.50
CA GLU A 208 -6.68 -7.31 -5.63
C GLU A 208 -5.23 -6.82 -5.62
N GLY A 209 -4.68 -6.60 -4.44
CA GLY A 209 -3.33 -6.08 -4.23
C GLY A 209 -2.22 -7.13 -4.18
N LYS A 210 -2.49 -8.39 -4.52
CA LYS A 210 -1.40 -9.36 -4.66
C LYS A 210 -0.61 -9.05 -5.93
N PRO A 211 0.67 -8.68 -5.83
CA PRO A 211 1.53 -8.76 -7.01
C PRO A 211 1.51 -10.20 -7.48
N GLU A 212 1.17 -10.45 -8.73
CA GLU A 212 1.57 -11.70 -9.35
C GLU A 212 3.08 -11.79 -9.10
N ARG A 213 3.50 -12.79 -8.34
CA ARG A 213 4.93 -13.05 -8.19
C ARG A 213 5.46 -13.25 -9.59
N ILE A 214 6.21 -12.28 -10.09
CA ILE A 214 6.97 -12.44 -11.30
C ILE A 214 8.04 -13.48 -10.95
N HIS A 215 7.68 -14.75 -11.10
CA HIS A 215 8.68 -15.80 -11.12
C HIS A 215 9.36 -15.66 -12.47
N PRO A 216 10.67 -15.40 -12.53
CA PRO A 216 11.39 -15.57 -13.77
C PRO A 216 11.26 -17.05 -14.17
N SER A 217 10.63 -17.29 -15.30
CA SER A 217 10.63 -18.58 -15.99
C SER A 217 12.02 -18.93 -16.47
#